data_956dcd07e8b0d06fd261e916f13882ed
#
_entry.id   956dcd07e8b0d06fd261e916f13882ed
#
_cell.length_a   1.000
_cell.length_b   1.000
_cell.length_c   1.000
_cell.angle_alpha   90.00
_cell.angle_beta   90.00
_cell.angle_gamma   90.00
#
_symmetry.space_group_name_H-M   'P 1'
#
loop_
_entity.id
_entity.type
_entity.pdbx_description
1 polymer ?
#
loop_
_entity_poly.entity_id
_entity_poly.type
_entity_poly.pdbx_seq_one_letter_code
_entity_poly.pdbx_strand_id
1 'polypeptide(L)'
;MCNLYQLEKSVDAVRRLFAELQIPLTFPDGIPNFEPRDVRITERAPIVRWSRDRSTAELVERRWSWPAPTGKPVFNMRSDGREFGRDRCLVLADSFYEFTAPAEAGKRTKDRWRFRREGDFAIAGLVRADPQVGEAYTMLTVPPGYDIAPYHNRQVALLAPPHWRSWLDGSARSTELLMPCGAGSLKVEAA
;
A
#
# COMPACT_ATOMS: atom_id res chain seq x y z
N MET A 1 -6.38 6.29 -10.10
CA MET A 1 -6.13 5.58 -8.82
C MET A 1 -5.12 4.49 -9.07
N CYS A 2 -4.14 4.37 -8.20
CA CYS A 2 -3.07 3.39 -8.27
C CYS A 2 -3.63 1.99 -8.54
N ASN A 3 -3.19 1.37 -9.61
CA ASN A 3 -3.56 0.00 -10.02
C ASN A 3 -2.31 -0.85 -10.32
N LEU A 4 -1.14 -0.29 -10.03
CA LEU A 4 0.17 -0.88 -10.21
C LEU A 4 1.13 -0.29 -9.19
N TYR A 5 1.89 -1.10 -8.48
CA TYR A 5 2.98 -0.65 -7.62
C TYR A 5 4.18 -1.58 -7.76
N GLN A 6 5.33 -1.13 -7.32
CA GLN A 6 6.58 -1.88 -7.41
C GLN A 6 7.06 -2.28 -6.02
N LEU A 7 7.51 -3.51 -5.89
CA LEU A 7 8.20 -4.06 -4.74
C LEU A 7 9.64 -4.38 -5.16
N GLU A 8 10.62 -3.76 -4.52
CA GLU A 8 12.05 -3.99 -4.76
C GLU A 8 12.76 -4.58 -3.53
N LYS A 9 12.21 -4.36 -2.32
CA LYS A 9 12.81 -4.82 -1.07
C LYS A 9 12.80 -6.35 -0.96
N SER A 10 13.94 -6.89 -0.52
CA SER A 10 14.01 -8.30 -0.11
C SER A 10 13.39 -8.51 1.26
N VAL A 11 13.06 -9.76 1.59
CA VAL A 11 12.57 -10.16 2.93
C VAL A 11 13.56 -9.74 4.01
N ASP A 12 14.86 -9.87 3.77
CA ASP A 12 15.88 -9.50 4.75
C ASP A 12 15.95 -8.00 4.99
N ALA A 13 15.71 -7.18 3.95
CA ALA A 13 15.58 -5.73 4.13
C ALA A 13 14.37 -5.38 4.99
N VAL A 14 13.23 -6.02 4.75
CA VAL A 14 12.03 -5.85 5.59
C VAL A 14 12.28 -6.28 7.03
N ARG A 15 12.93 -7.44 7.25
CA ARG A 15 13.27 -7.93 8.60
C ARG A 15 14.14 -6.93 9.36
N ARG A 16 15.20 -6.41 8.72
CA ARG A 16 16.07 -5.39 9.32
C ARG A 16 15.30 -4.14 9.72
N LEU A 17 14.47 -3.62 8.81
CA LEU A 17 13.66 -2.43 9.06
C LEU A 17 12.71 -2.61 10.26
N PHE A 18 12.03 -3.75 10.35
CA PHE A 18 11.15 -4.04 11.48
C PHE A 18 11.93 -4.24 12.79
N ALA A 19 13.14 -4.81 12.74
CA ALA A 19 14.02 -4.92 13.91
C ALA A 19 14.50 -3.55 14.39
N GLU A 20 14.90 -2.64 13.51
CA GLU A 20 15.27 -1.26 13.83
C GLU A 20 14.11 -0.49 14.48
N LEU A 21 12.89 -0.73 14.03
CA LEU A 21 11.68 -0.16 14.62
C LEU A 21 11.23 -0.84 15.92
N GLN A 22 11.94 -1.88 16.35
CA GLN A 22 11.59 -2.70 17.52
C GLN A 22 10.16 -3.28 17.43
N ILE A 23 9.73 -3.64 16.21
CA ILE A 23 8.46 -4.30 15.95
C ILE A 23 8.75 -5.79 15.71
N PRO A 24 8.35 -6.70 16.62
CA PRO A 24 8.52 -8.14 16.40
C PRO A 24 7.80 -8.57 15.11
N LEU A 25 8.52 -9.19 14.18
CA LEU A 25 7.99 -9.64 12.89
C LEU A 25 8.04 -11.17 12.82
N THR A 26 6.91 -11.78 12.50
CA THR A 26 6.76 -13.24 12.34
C THR A 26 6.26 -13.59 10.94
N PHE A 27 6.37 -14.86 10.58
CA PHE A 27 6.06 -15.40 9.26
C PHE A 27 5.15 -16.63 9.41
N PRO A 28 3.85 -16.45 9.70
CA PRO A 28 2.94 -17.56 10.01
C PRO A 28 2.73 -18.51 8.84
N ASP A 29 2.88 -18.03 7.59
CA ASP A 29 2.76 -18.84 6.37
C ASP A 29 4.14 -19.34 5.86
N GLY A 30 5.20 -19.23 6.67
CA GLY A 30 6.59 -19.43 6.27
C GLY A 30 7.24 -18.14 5.74
N ILE A 31 8.57 -18.17 5.62
CA ILE A 31 9.32 -17.02 5.09
C ILE A 31 9.04 -16.94 3.57
N PRO A 32 8.39 -15.87 3.08
CA PRO A 32 8.09 -15.75 1.66
C PRO A 32 9.37 -15.49 0.88
N ASN A 33 9.45 -16.05 -0.32
CA ASN A 33 10.49 -15.72 -1.28
C ASN A 33 9.89 -14.84 -2.37
N PHE A 34 10.00 -13.51 -2.21
CA PHE A 34 9.56 -12.58 -3.23
C PHE A 34 10.75 -11.83 -3.83
N GLU A 35 10.71 -11.70 -5.14
CA GLU A 35 11.70 -10.97 -5.93
C GLU A 35 11.16 -9.59 -6.32
N PRO A 36 12.06 -8.64 -6.68
CA PRO A 36 11.66 -7.35 -7.20
C PRO A 36 10.71 -7.49 -8.39
N ARG A 37 9.55 -6.89 -8.32
CA ARG A 37 8.53 -6.94 -9.37
C ARG A 37 7.48 -5.84 -9.27
N ASP A 38 6.82 -5.60 -10.37
CA ASP A 38 5.55 -4.88 -10.39
C ASP A 38 4.43 -5.79 -9.88
N VAL A 39 3.54 -5.24 -9.07
CA VAL A 39 2.36 -5.93 -8.54
C VAL A 39 1.10 -5.31 -9.14
N ARG A 40 0.27 -6.16 -9.75
CA ARG A 40 -1.00 -5.77 -10.37
C ARG A 40 -2.20 -6.19 -9.52
N ILE A 41 -3.34 -5.54 -9.79
CA ILE A 41 -4.61 -5.92 -9.18
C ILE A 41 -4.85 -7.42 -9.37
N THR A 42 -5.33 -8.09 -8.31
CA THR A 42 -5.58 -9.53 -8.21
C THR A 42 -4.37 -10.42 -7.97
N GLU A 43 -3.16 -9.92 -8.11
CA GLU A 43 -1.96 -10.67 -7.75
C GLU A 43 -1.78 -10.76 -6.22
N ARG A 44 -1.04 -11.77 -5.78
CA ARG A 44 -0.63 -11.90 -4.38
C ARG A 44 0.67 -11.14 -4.18
N ALA A 45 0.76 -10.45 -3.04
CA ALA A 45 1.96 -9.73 -2.66
C ALA A 45 2.08 -9.63 -1.14
N PRO A 46 3.27 -9.35 -0.61
CA PRO A 46 3.50 -9.26 0.81
C PRO A 46 2.84 -8.03 1.41
N ILE A 47 2.15 -8.27 2.50
CA ILE A 47 1.63 -7.25 3.41
C ILE A 47 2.09 -7.55 4.83
N VAL A 48 2.12 -6.54 5.68
CA VAL A 48 2.29 -6.74 7.11
C VAL A 48 0.99 -6.35 7.81
N ARG A 49 0.50 -7.24 8.65
CA ARG A 49 -0.67 -7.02 9.52
C ARG A 49 -0.31 -7.27 10.97
N TRP A 50 -1.17 -6.90 11.90
CA TRP A 50 -1.01 -7.29 13.29
C TRP A 50 -1.57 -8.69 13.52
N SER A 51 -0.90 -9.49 14.35
CA SER A 51 -1.38 -10.82 14.73
C SER A 51 -2.73 -10.73 15.47
N ARG A 52 -3.51 -11.80 15.45
CA ARG A 52 -4.83 -11.82 16.10
C ARG A 52 -4.74 -11.63 17.61
N ASP A 53 -3.70 -12.16 18.24
CA ASP A 53 -3.37 -11.99 19.66
C ASP A 53 -2.73 -10.64 19.98
N ARG A 54 -2.43 -9.85 18.93
CA ARG A 54 -1.85 -8.50 19.01
C ARG A 54 -0.46 -8.42 19.63
N SER A 55 0.30 -9.47 19.56
CA SER A 55 1.65 -9.55 20.11
C SER A 55 2.74 -9.18 19.12
N THR A 56 2.54 -9.48 17.83
CA THR A 56 3.55 -9.34 16.78
C THR A 56 2.96 -8.82 15.47
N ALA A 57 3.81 -8.25 14.63
CA ALA A 57 3.51 -8.06 13.23
C ALA A 57 3.72 -9.38 12.46
N GLU A 58 2.85 -9.66 11.51
CA GLU A 58 2.89 -10.84 10.64
C GLU A 58 3.11 -10.42 9.19
N LEU A 59 4.20 -10.86 8.58
CA LEU A 59 4.39 -10.73 7.14
C LEU A 59 3.77 -11.94 6.44
N VAL A 60 2.79 -11.68 5.58
CA VAL A 60 2.02 -12.68 4.86
C VAL A 60 1.81 -12.26 3.41
N GLU A 61 1.66 -13.21 2.50
CA GLU A 61 1.26 -12.91 1.13
C GLU A 61 -0.24 -13.02 0.96
N ARG A 62 -0.88 -11.94 0.50
CA ARG A 62 -2.34 -11.87 0.28
C ARG A 62 -2.65 -11.31 -1.09
N ARG A 63 -3.84 -11.64 -1.60
CA ARG A 63 -4.36 -11.12 -2.86
C ARG A 63 -4.67 -9.64 -2.74
N TRP A 64 -4.22 -8.85 -3.72
CA TRP A 64 -4.64 -7.46 -3.83
C TRP A 64 -6.04 -7.39 -4.46
N SER A 65 -6.98 -6.91 -3.74
CA SER A 65 -8.40 -6.78 -4.04
C SER A 65 -9.27 -7.98 -3.64
N TRP A 66 -10.46 -7.67 -3.23
CA TRP A 66 -11.58 -8.60 -3.13
C TRP A 66 -12.71 -8.17 -4.07
N PRO A 67 -13.62 -9.07 -4.48
CA PRO A 67 -14.75 -8.71 -5.33
C PRO A 67 -15.77 -7.86 -4.55
N ALA A 68 -16.28 -6.79 -5.17
CA ALA A 68 -17.49 -6.13 -4.72
C ALA A 68 -18.71 -7.00 -5.07
N PRO A 69 -19.92 -6.73 -4.48
CA PRO A 69 -21.15 -7.42 -4.88
C PRO A 69 -21.44 -7.37 -6.38
N THR A 70 -20.91 -6.36 -7.07
CA THR A 70 -20.99 -6.19 -8.56
C THR A 70 -19.95 -7.01 -9.32
N GLY A 71 -19.10 -7.78 -8.64
CA GLY A 71 -17.98 -8.51 -9.25
C GLY A 71 -16.74 -7.67 -9.56
N LYS A 72 -16.81 -6.34 -9.47
CA LYS A 72 -15.65 -5.46 -9.70
C LYS A 72 -14.64 -5.56 -8.55
N PRO A 73 -13.32 -5.52 -8.83
CA PRO A 73 -12.31 -5.59 -7.78
C PRO A 73 -12.31 -4.31 -6.90
N VAL A 74 -12.31 -4.49 -5.59
CA VAL A 74 -12.08 -3.42 -4.59
C VAL A 74 -10.60 -3.43 -4.26
N PHE A 75 -9.83 -2.66 -5.00
CA PHE A 75 -8.37 -2.57 -4.85
C PHE A 75 -7.90 -1.27 -4.20
N ASN A 76 -8.77 -0.25 -4.19
CA ASN A 76 -8.57 1.01 -3.47
C ASN A 76 -9.85 1.40 -2.73
N MET A 77 -9.70 1.97 -1.53
CA MET A 77 -10.79 2.48 -0.71
C MET A 77 -10.48 3.90 -0.22
N ARG A 78 -11.48 4.77 -0.26
CA ARG A 78 -11.34 6.14 0.26
C ARG A 78 -11.33 6.11 1.79
N SER A 79 -10.41 6.87 2.38
CA SER A 79 -10.27 6.99 3.83
C SER A 79 -10.87 8.26 4.42
N ASP A 80 -11.34 9.18 3.59
CA ASP A 80 -11.78 10.52 4.00
C ASP A 80 -12.76 10.46 5.18
N GLY A 81 -12.37 11.04 6.31
CA GLY A 81 -13.18 11.13 7.52
C GLY A 81 -13.52 9.80 8.20
N ARG A 82 -12.88 8.71 7.82
CA ARG A 82 -13.17 7.37 8.32
C ARG A 82 -12.12 6.91 9.34
N GLU A 83 -12.60 6.26 10.38
CA GLU A 83 -11.76 5.50 11.31
C GLU A 83 -11.82 4.01 10.95
N PHE A 84 -10.67 3.37 11.00
CA PHE A 84 -10.54 1.94 10.72
C PHE A 84 -10.13 1.20 11.99
N GLY A 85 -10.74 0.05 12.21
CA GLY A 85 -10.49 -0.78 13.38
C GLY A 85 -9.25 -1.67 13.23
N ARG A 86 -9.44 -2.98 13.47
CA ARG A 86 -8.35 -3.96 13.60
C ARG A 86 -7.78 -4.51 12.29
N ASP A 87 -8.46 -4.28 11.17
CA ASP A 87 -8.10 -4.90 9.88
C ASP A 87 -7.07 -4.09 9.10
N ARG A 88 -6.24 -3.32 9.81
CA ARG A 88 -5.19 -2.48 9.23
C ARG A 88 -4.01 -3.34 8.77
N CYS A 89 -3.44 -2.99 7.62
CA CYS A 89 -2.19 -3.60 7.16
C CYS A 89 -1.28 -2.54 6.51
N LEU A 90 -0.03 -2.90 6.35
CA LEU A 90 0.96 -2.18 5.56
C LEU A 90 1.18 -2.96 4.27
N VAL A 91 0.96 -2.33 3.13
CA VAL A 91 1.32 -2.86 1.82
C VAL A 91 2.74 -2.42 1.53
N LEU A 92 3.65 -3.38 1.45
CA LEU A 92 5.07 -3.10 1.19
C LEU A 92 5.24 -2.66 -0.27
N ALA A 93 5.80 -1.48 -0.46
CA ALA A 93 6.02 -0.89 -1.78
C ALA A 93 7.26 0.00 -1.77
N ASP A 94 7.92 0.12 -2.92
CA ASP A 94 9.08 1.00 -3.15
C ASP A 94 8.75 2.13 -4.12
N SER A 95 7.73 1.93 -4.95
CA SER A 95 7.13 2.95 -5.80
C SER A 95 5.70 2.56 -6.17
N PHE A 96 4.95 3.51 -6.69
CA PHE A 96 3.62 3.26 -7.23
C PHE A 96 3.42 4.07 -8.51
N TYR A 97 2.39 3.72 -9.27
CA TYR A 97 2.16 4.31 -10.58
C TYR A 97 0.79 4.96 -10.69
N GLU A 98 0.75 6.06 -11.42
CA GLU A 98 -0.49 6.66 -11.92
C GLU A 98 -0.42 6.81 -13.45
N PHE A 99 -1.59 6.89 -14.06
CA PHE A 99 -1.73 6.89 -15.52
C PHE A 99 -2.57 8.08 -15.95
N THR A 100 -2.04 8.87 -16.88
CA THR A 100 -2.75 9.99 -17.48
C THR A 100 -3.16 9.67 -18.93
N ALA A 101 -4.06 10.46 -19.48
CA ALA A 101 -4.25 10.47 -20.92
C ALA A 101 -2.91 10.77 -21.60
N PRO A 102 -2.64 10.19 -22.79
CA PRO A 102 -1.40 10.46 -23.50
C PRO A 102 -1.28 11.95 -23.85
N ALA A 103 -0.10 12.53 -23.61
CA ALA A 103 0.21 13.90 -24.00
C ALA A 103 0.38 14.02 -25.52
N GLU A 104 0.85 12.94 -26.17
CA GLU A 104 1.06 12.89 -27.62
C GLU A 104 -0.24 12.57 -28.36
N ALA A 105 -0.60 13.40 -29.31
CA ALA A 105 -1.77 13.20 -30.15
C ALA A 105 -1.65 11.91 -30.98
N GLY A 106 -2.70 11.06 -30.97
CA GLY A 106 -2.75 9.79 -31.70
C GLY A 106 -2.18 8.58 -30.94
N LYS A 107 -1.50 8.78 -29.83
CA LYS A 107 -1.04 7.70 -28.93
C LYS A 107 -2.25 7.06 -28.23
N ARG A 108 -2.37 5.73 -28.33
CA ARG A 108 -3.48 4.98 -27.71
C ARG A 108 -3.20 4.53 -26.27
N THR A 109 -1.92 4.39 -25.92
CA THR A 109 -1.50 3.97 -24.58
C THR A 109 -1.42 5.17 -23.66
N LYS A 110 -1.91 5.02 -22.43
CA LYS A 110 -1.77 6.04 -21.37
C LYS A 110 -0.30 6.29 -21.06
N ASP A 111 0.02 7.52 -20.72
CA ASP A 111 1.31 7.83 -20.12
C ASP A 111 1.37 7.30 -18.70
N ARG A 112 2.48 6.68 -18.34
CA ARG A 112 2.71 6.07 -17.03
C ARG A 112 3.71 6.91 -16.25
N TRP A 113 3.38 7.21 -15.01
CA TRP A 113 4.17 8.03 -14.10
C TRP A 113 4.50 7.23 -12.87
N ARG A 114 5.80 7.10 -12.55
CA ARG A 114 6.29 6.44 -11.36
C ARG A 114 6.53 7.47 -10.26
N PHE A 115 6.01 7.17 -9.08
CA PHE A 115 6.16 7.97 -7.87
C PHE A 115 7.01 7.21 -6.86
N ARG A 116 8.08 7.86 -6.44
CA ARG A 116 9.01 7.38 -5.39
C ARG A 116 9.09 8.41 -4.28
N ARG A 117 9.29 7.92 -3.06
CA ARG A 117 9.60 8.75 -1.90
C ARG A 117 11.05 8.50 -1.49
N GLU A 118 11.71 9.51 -0.94
CA GLU A 118 12.99 9.33 -0.27
C GLU A 118 12.77 8.60 1.06
N GLY A 119 13.61 7.59 1.33
CA GLY A 119 13.47 6.71 2.48
C GLY A 119 12.35 5.67 2.32
N ASP A 120 12.22 4.84 3.34
CA ASP A 120 11.22 3.77 3.37
C ASP A 120 9.81 4.28 3.59
N PHE A 121 8.85 3.59 2.98
CA PHE A 121 7.44 3.78 3.23
C PHE A 121 6.68 2.47 3.03
N ALA A 122 5.45 2.44 3.51
CA ALA A 122 4.45 1.46 3.13
C ALA A 122 3.15 2.18 2.75
N ILE A 123 2.30 1.55 1.98
CA ILE A 123 0.97 2.05 1.69
C ILE A 123 0.02 1.53 2.77
N ALA A 124 -0.77 2.42 3.37
CA ALA A 124 -1.81 2.02 4.32
C ALA A 124 -2.86 1.17 3.60
N GLY A 125 -3.22 0.06 4.19
CA GLY A 125 -4.21 -0.86 3.64
C GLY A 125 -5.12 -1.46 4.70
N LEU A 126 -6.12 -2.18 4.22
CA LEU A 126 -7.00 -3.01 5.02
C LEU A 126 -6.94 -4.44 4.50
N VAL A 127 -7.01 -5.40 5.40
CA VAL A 127 -7.08 -6.82 5.08
C VAL A 127 -8.37 -7.42 5.66
N ARG A 128 -9.04 -8.26 4.88
CA ARG A 128 -10.23 -8.98 5.36
C ARG A 128 -10.34 -10.38 4.76
N ALA A 129 -11.06 -11.25 5.44
CA ALA A 129 -11.50 -12.50 4.85
C ALA A 129 -12.65 -12.25 3.86
N ASP A 130 -12.57 -12.89 2.70
CA ASP A 130 -13.60 -12.86 1.67
C ASP A 130 -13.94 -14.29 1.26
N PRO A 131 -15.24 -14.65 1.16
CA PRO A 131 -15.65 -16.03 0.92
C PRO A 131 -15.24 -16.58 -0.46
N GLN A 132 -14.99 -15.71 -1.44
CA GLN A 132 -14.66 -16.12 -2.81
C GLN A 132 -13.14 -16.22 -3.04
N VAL A 133 -12.35 -15.32 -2.44
CA VAL A 133 -10.93 -15.19 -2.73
C VAL A 133 -10.02 -15.43 -1.53
N GLY A 134 -10.60 -15.76 -0.38
CA GLY A 134 -9.88 -15.89 0.88
C GLY A 134 -9.48 -14.54 1.46
N GLU A 135 -8.43 -14.51 2.28
CA GLU A 135 -7.96 -13.27 2.85
C GLU A 135 -7.30 -12.39 1.78
N ALA A 136 -7.77 -11.16 1.65
CA ALA A 136 -7.34 -10.21 0.64
C ALA A 136 -7.20 -8.80 1.23
N TYR A 137 -6.40 -7.95 0.57
CA TYR A 137 -6.19 -6.56 0.99
C TYR A 137 -6.62 -5.54 -0.05
N THR A 138 -6.85 -4.33 0.41
CA THR A 138 -7.06 -3.13 -0.41
C THR A 138 -6.19 -2.00 0.11
N MET A 139 -5.81 -1.07 -0.77
CA MET A 139 -5.07 0.14 -0.40
C MET A 139 -6.03 1.25 0.02
N LEU A 140 -5.61 2.08 0.96
CA LEU A 140 -6.33 3.29 1.33
C LEU A 140 -5.85 4.48 0.51
N THR A 141 -6.79 5.36 0.18
CA THR A 141 -6.49 6.58 -0.58
C THR A 141 -6.97 7.82 0.15
N VAL A 142 -6.21 8.89 -0.01
CA VAL A 142 -6.47 10.23 0.52
C VAL A 142 -6.64 11.24 -0.63
N PRO A 143 -7.06 12.48 -0.38
CA PRO A 143 -6.95 13.56 -1.37
C PRO A 143 -5.51 13.67 -1.89
N PRO A 144 -5.29 14.15 -3.11
CA PRO A 144 -3.96 14.24 -3.68
C PRO A 144 -3.15 15.35 -2.99
N GLY A 145 -1.87 15.07 -2.70
CA GLY A 145 -0.88 16.08 -2.40
C GLY A 145 -0.44 16.83 -3.69
N TYR A 146 0.36 17.86 -3.52
CA TYR A 146 0.81 18.72 -4.64
C TYR A 146 1.51 17.93 -5.76
N ASP A 147 2.31 16.94 -5.42
CA ASP A 147 3.09 16.15 -6.38
C ASP A 147 2.20 15.21 -7.22
N ILE A 148 1.05 14.79 -6.69
CA ILE A 148 0.11 13.86 -7.35
C ILE A 148 -1.00 14.61 -8.09
N ALA A 149 -1.43 15.78 -7.61
CA ALA A 149 -2.57 16.52 -8.14
C ALA A 149 -2.54 16.74 -9.68
N PRO A 150 -1.36 16.96 -10.33
CA PRO A 150 -1.28 17.06 -11.78
C PRO A 150 -1.63 15.77 -12.54
N TYR A 151 -1.52 14.61 -11.89
CA TYR A 151 -1.64 13.28 -12.49
C TYR A 151 -2.93 12.57 -12.11
N HIS A 152 -3.38 12.75 -10.86
CA HIS A 152 -4.58 12.08 -10.37
C HIS A 152 -5.25 12.87 -9.23
N ASN A 153 -6.57 12.76 -9.12
CA ASN A 153 -7.40 13.41 -8.08
C ASN A 153 -7.43 12.62 -6.74
N ARG A 154 -6.70 11.54 -6.64
CA ARG A 154 -6.51 10.74 -5.41
C ARG A 154 -5.08 10.24 -5.34
N GLN A 155 -4.62 9.96 -4.14
CA GLN A 155 -3.30 9.45 -3.83
C GLN A 155 -3.43 8.24 -2.88
N VAL A 156 -2.57 7.23 -3.02
CA VAL A 156 -2.42 6.19 -1.98
C VAL A 156 -1.88 6.81 -0.69
N ALA A 157 -2.39 6.37 0.44
CA ALA A 157 -1.97 6.87 1.75
C ALA A 157 -0.61 6.26 2.13
N LEU A 158 0.44 7.06 2.14
CA LEU A 158 1.80 6.62 2.46
C LEU A 158 2.09 6.81 3.95
N LEU A 159 2.64 5.77 4.57
CA LEU A 159 3.07 5.77 5.96
C LEU A 159 4.59 5.64 6.05
N ALA A 160 5.23 6.60 6.70
CA ALA A 160 6.64 6.50 7.05
C ALA A 160 6.86 5.49 8.20
N PRO A 161 8.04 4.86 8.32
CA PRO A 161 8.33 3.83 9.31
C PRO A 161 7.95 4.18 10.76
N PRO A 162 8.14 5.42 11.27
CA PRO A 162 7.71 5.76 12.64
C PRO A 162 6.22 5.58 12.93
N HIS A 163 5.38 5.56 11.90
CA HIS A 163 3.92 5.41 12.02
C HIS A 163 3.43 3.97 11.88
N TRP A 164 4.30 3.02 11.52
CA TRP A 164 3.89 1.65 11.20
C TRP A 164 3.28 0.91 12.39
N ARG A 165 3.94 1.01 13.56
CA ARG A 165 3.43 0.38 14.78
C ARG A 165 2.04 0.92 15.12
N SER A 166 1.92 2.25 15.23
CA SER A 166 0.67 2.89 15.64
C SER A 166 -0.48 2.72 14.63
N TRP A 167 -0.13 2.55 13.35
CA TRP A 167 -1.10 2.13 12.33
C TRP A 167 -1.55 0.70 12.55
N LEU A 168 -0.63 -0.25 12.67
CA LEU A 168 -0.93 -1.68 12.78
C LEU A 168 -1.68 -2.02 14.06
N ASP A 169 -1.25 -1.51 15.21
CA ASP A 169 -1.88 -1.80 16.51
C ASP A 169 -3.13 -0.97 16.80
N GLY A 170 -3.40 0.04 15.98
CA GLY A 170 -4.56 0.91 16.10
C GLY A 170 -4.46 1.95 17.23
N SER A 171 -3.27 2.19 17.78
CA SER A 171 -3.07 3.16 18.85
C SER A 171 -3.18 4.61 18.39
N ALA A 172 -2.94 4.89 17.09
CA ALA A 172 -3.20 6.19 16.51
C ALA A 172 -4.51 6.20 15.70
N ARG A 173 -5.17 7.36 15.67
CA ARG A 173 -6.37 7.57 14.86
C ARG A 173 -6.03 7.52 13.38
N SER A 174 -6.90 6.91 12.58
CA SER A 174 -6.71 6.83 11.12
C SER A 174 -6.63 8.20 10.49
N THR A 175 -7.46 9.14 10.95
CA THR A 175 -7.51 10.52 10.44
C THR A 175 -6.24 11.33 10.73
N GLU A 176 -5.45 10.95 11.71
CA GLU A 176 -4.15 11.59 12.01
C GLU A 176 -3.02 11.06 11.12
N LEU A 177 -3.09 9.79 10.74
CA LEU A 177 -2.05 9.12 9.95
C LEU A 177 -2.28 9.21 8.44
N LEU A 178 -3.54 9.19 8.00
CA LEU A 178 -3.90 9.12 6.59
C LEU A 178 -4.01 10.53 5.99
N MET A 179 -2.87 11.14 5.75
CA MET A 179 -2.75 12.50 5.20
C MET A 179 -2.11 12.48 3.82
N PRO A 180 -2.43 13.46 2.95
CA PRO A 180 -1.70 13.67 1.72
C PRO A 180 -0.21 13.92 1.97
N CYS A 181 0.65 13.50 1.04
CA CYS A 181 2.07 13.83 1.10
C CYS A 181 2.28 15.35 0.94
N GLY A 182 3.27 15.89 1.67
CA GLY A 182 3.70 17.27 1.51
C GLY A 182 4.28 17.53 0.11
N ALA A 183 4.31 18.78 -0.30
CA ALA A 183 4.92 19.18 -1.57
C ALA A 183 6.41 18.83 -1.61
N GLY A 184 6.87 18.30 -2.75
CA GLY A 184 8.26 17.89 -2.98
C GLY A 184 8.68 16.60 -2.26
N SER A 185 7.73 15.90 -1.60
CA SER A 185 8.03 14.63 -0.91
C SER A 185 8.07 13.42 -1.84
N LEU A 186 7.55 13.56 -3.06
CA LEU A 186 7.55 12.51 -4.07
C LEU A 186 8.36 12.94 -5.30
N LYS A 187 9.30 12.08 -5.72
CA LYS A 187 9.94 12.17 -7.03
C LYS A 187 9.05 11.53 -8.08
N VAL A 188 8.84 12.21 -9.20
CA VAL A 188 7.96 11.78 -10.29
C VAL A 188 8.80 11.56 -11.54
N GLU A 189 8.64 10.42 -12.18
CA GLU A 189 9.37 10.04 -13.40
C GLU A 189 8.40 9.44 -14.42
N ALA A 190 8.60 9.75 -15.70
CA ALA A 190 7.95 9.02 -16.79
C ALA A 190 8.49 7.57 -16.82
N ALA A 191 7.61 6.56 -16.99
CA ALA A 191 7.97 5.15 -16.83
C ALA A 191 7.40 4.26 -17.96
#